data_f97350335da4b96c44135e0da1677648
#
_entry.id   f97350335da4b96c44135e0da1677648
#
_cell.length_a   1.000
_cell.length_b   1.000
_cell.length_c   1.000
_cell.angle_alpha   90.00
_cell.angle_beta   90.00
_cell.angle_gamma   90.00
#
_symmetry.space_group_name_H-M   'P 1'
#
loop_
_entity.id
_entity.type
_entity.pdbx_description
1 polymer ?
#
loop_
_entity_poly.entity_id
_entity_poly.type
_entity_poly.pdbx_seq_one_letter_code
_entity_poly.pdbx_strand_id
1 'polypeptide(L)'
;VAVLPHPYREHQNVSELARTVDLIEVWNARSTAEQNEKALQLAGRLRKPGMYGSDAHTYAEIGNVSALVSPNTWEVKKVVCAECSSRSAIIQSHVTHHLRRGEYLQLIQSGWRYLWKIID
;
A
#
# COMPACT_ATOMS: atom_id res chain seq x y z
N VAL A 1 17.19 -7.74 3.90
CA VAL A 1 15.93 -7.48 4.63
C VAL A 1 14.77 -7.67 3.69
N ALA A 2 13.85 -8.57 4.02
CA ALA A 2 12.63 -8.83 3.28
C ALA A 2 11.44 -8.14 3.94
N VAL A 3 10.57 -7.51 3.15
CA VAL A 3 9.37 -6.80 3.61
C VAL A 3 8.15 -7.41 2.96
N LEU A 4 7.07 -7.64 3.72
CA LEU A 4 5.76 -7.96 3.18
C LEU A 4 4.99 -6.66 2.96
N PRO A 5 4.85 -6.19 1.70
CA PRO A 5 4.12 -4.97 1.40
C PRO A 5 2.61 -5.21 1.47
N HIS A 6 1.83 -4.19 1.83
CA HIS A 6 0.35 -4.16 1.84
C HIS A 6 -0.31 -5.55 2.03
N PRO A 7 -0.10 -6.25 3.17
CA PRO A 7 -0.38 -7.67 3.33
C PRO A 7 -1.84 -8.08 3.06
N TYR A 8 -2.78 -7.15 3.24
CA TYR A 8 -4.22 -7.42 3.07
C TYR A 8 -4.82 -6.85 1.78
N ARG A 9 -3.99 -6.50 0.79
CA ARG A 9 -4.45 -5.95 -0.50
C ARG A 9 -4.24 -6.98 -1.58
N GLU A 10 -4.12 -7.95 -1.84
CA GLU A 10 -4.00 -8.88 -3.00
C GLU A 10 -3.19 -10.16 -2.70
N HIS A 11 -2.66 -10.27 -1.48
CA HIS A 11 -1.90 -11.46 -1.11
C HIS A 11 -2.81 -12.60 -0.66
N GLN A 12 -2.46 -13.81 -1.10
CA GLN A 12 -2.97 -15.06 -0.54
C GLN A 12 -2.00 -15.57 0.53
N ASN A 13 -2.49 -16.37 1.48
CA ASN A 13 -1.67 -16.98 2.54
C ASN A 13 -0.84 -15.96 3.36
N VAL A 14 -1.43 -14.81 3.65
CA VAL A 14 -0.78 -13.69 4.34
C VAL A 14 -0.03 -14.13 5.62
N SER A 15 -0.66 -15.00 6.42
CA SER A 15 -0.06 -15.47 7.68
C SER A 15 1.21 -16.29 7.49
N GLU A 16 1.30 -17.03 6.41
CA GLU A 16 2.49 -17.82 6.07
C GLU A 16 3.59 -16.89 5.54
N LEU A 17 3.27 -16.04 4.56
CA LEU A 17 4.20 -15.05 4.03
C LEU A 17 4.77 -14.15 5.13
N ALA A 18 3.93 -13.67 6.03
CA ALA A 18 4.35 -12.80 7.13
C ALA A 18 5.37 -13.45 8.07
N ARG A 19 5.42 -14.79 8.16
CA ARG A 19 6.42 -15.49 8.97
C ARG A 19 7.78 -15.55 8.31
N THR A 20 7.85 -15.54 6.97
CA THR A 20 9.08 -15.70 6.20
C THR A 20 9.84 -14.38 5.96
N VAL A 21 9.22 -13.23 6.19
CA VAL A 21 9.81 -11.91 6.00
C VAL A 21 10.38 -11.32 7.29
N ASP A 22 11.22 -10.30 7.17
CA ASP A 22 11.80 -9.60 8.33
C ASP A 22 10.87 -8.51 8.86
N LEU A 23 10.16 -7.81 7.97
CA LEU A 23 9.32 -6.64 8.26
C LEU A 23 7.96 -6.78 7.62
N ILE A 24 6.95 -6.12 8.18
CA ILE A 24 5.60 -6.05 7.63
C ILE A 24 5.22 -4.59 7.41
N GLU A 25 4.72 -4.26 6.23
CA GLU A 25 4.16 -2.93 5.96
C GLU A 25 2.83 -2.80 6.70
N VAL A 26 2.85 -2.07 7.81
CA VAL A 26 1.69 -1.88 8.70
C VAL A 26 0.83 -0.70 8.28
N TRP A 27 1.37 0.19 7.45
CA TRP A 27 0.64 1.31 6.91
C TRP A 27 1.05 1.57 5.45
N ASN A 28 0.08 1.55 4.56
CA ASN A 28 0.27 1.80 3.13
C ASN A 28 -0.75 2.86 2.68
N ALA A 29 -0.29 3.90 1.98
CA ALA A 29 -1.11 5.06 1.59
C ALA A 29 -2.24 4.70 0.61
N ARG A 30 -2.17 3.58 -0.08
CA ARG A 30 -3.18 3.11 -1.05
C ARG A 30 -4.08 2.02 -0.49
N SER A 31 -3.84 1.57 0.72
CA SER A 31 -4.69 0.61 1.43
C SER A 31 -5.81 1.32 2.19
N THR A 32 -6.88 0.58 2.48
CA THR A 32 -7.95 1.09 3.36
C THR A 32 -7.50 1.13 4.81
N ALA A 33 -8.18 1.92 5.65
CA ALA A 33 -7.92 1.96 7.08
C ALA A 33 -8.03 0.57 7.73
N GLU A 34 -9.03 -0.22 7.32
CA GLU A 34 -9.22 -1.59 7.81
C GLU A 34 -8.05 -2.51 7.43
N GLN A 35 -7.54 -2.40 6.19
CA GLN A 35 -6.38 -3.19 5.74
C GLN A 35 -5.11 -2.83 6.52
N ASN A 36 -4.88 -1.54 6.76
CA ASN A 36 -3.76 -1.05 7.55
C ASN A 36 -3.87 -1.52 9.02
N GLU A 37 -5.04 -1.45 9.62
CA GLU A 37 -5.27 -1.95 10.98
C GLU A 37 -5.00 -3.45 11.11
N LYS A 38 -5.48 -4.26 10.16
CA LYS A 38 -5.19 -5.71 10.12
C LYS A 38 -3.69 -5.99 9.98
N ALA A 39 -2.98 -5.18 9.17
CA ALA A 39 -1.54 -5.31 8.99
C ALA A 39 -0.77 -4.98 10.28
N LEU A 40 -1.17 -3.94 11.00
CA LEU A 40 -0.60 -3.57 12.28
C LEU A 40 -0.81 -4.68 13.32
N GLN A 41 -2.01 -5.24 13.42
CA GLN A 41 -2.32 -6.35 14.31
C GLN A 41 -1.51 -7.61 13.97
N LEU A 42 -1.30 -7.89 12.67
CA LEU A 42 -0.49 -9.02 12.21
C LEU A 42 0.98 -8.87 12.66
N ALA A 43 1.56 -7.68 12.44
CA ALA A 43 2.92 -7.37 12.86
C ALA A 43 3.09 -7.52 14.39
N GLY A 44 2.14 -7.01 15.17
CA GLY A 44 2.12 -7.14 16.63
C GLY A 44 2.06 -8.60 17.09
N ARG A 45 1.18 -9.40 16.50
CA ARG A 45 1.06 -10.85 16.82
C ARG A 45 2.33 -11.61 16.53
N LEU A 46 3.01 -11.30 15.45
CA LEU A 46 4.25 -11.96 15.03
C LEU A 46 5.50 -11.33 15.65
N ARG A 47 5.36 -10.25 16.43
CA ARG A 47 6.45 -9.46 17.01
C ARG A 47 7.48 -9.01 15.97
N LYS A 48 7.00 -8.62 14.79
CA LYS A 48 7.84 -8.11 13.69
C LYS A 48 7.78 -6.59 13.63
N PRO A 49 8.89 -5.92 13.28
CA PRO A 49 8.89 -4.48 13.08
C PRO A 49 7.93 -4.08 11.95
N GLY A 50 7.22 -2.96 12.16
CA GLY A 50 6.33 -2.39 11.17
C GLY A 50 7.05 -1.38 10.27
N MET A 51 6.71 -1.37 8.99
CA MET A 51 7.15 -0.38 8.00
C MET A 51 5.97 0.45 7.51
N TYR A 52 6.27 1.63 7.00
CA TYR A 52 5.31 2.57 6.42
C TYR A 52 5.67 2.83 4.97
N GLY A 53 4.72 2.73 4.04
CA GLY A 53 4.94 2.89 2.61
C GLY A 53 3.91 3.77 1.91
N SER A 54 4.37 4.58 0.96
CA SER A 54 3.49 5.36 0.10
C SER A 54 2.89 4.54 -1.03
N ASP A 55 3.55 3.46 -1.44
CA ASP A 55 3.17 2.67 -2.62
C ASP A 55 2.96 3.57 -3.85
N ALA A 56 3.84 4.57 -4.00
CA ALA A 56 3.72 5.62 -4.98
C ALA A 56 3.80 5.08 -6.41
N HIS A 57 2.78 5.36 -7.22
CA HIS A 57 2.70 5.03 -8.64
C HIS A 57 2.69 6.29 -9.51
N THR A 58 2.59 7.45 -8.90
CA THR A 58 2.67 8.76 -9.53
C THR A 58 3.63 9.66 -8.76
N TYR A 59 4.16 10.69 -9.41
CA TYR A 59 5.03 11.66 -8.74
C TYR A 59 4.34 12.39 -7.57
N ALA A 60 3.03 12.60 -7.66
CA ALA A 60 2.25 13.24 -6.60
C ALA A 60 2.14 12.41 -5.32
N GLU A 61 2.43 11.13 -5.37
CA GLU A 61 2.38 10.22 -4.21
C GLU A 61 3.73 10.08 -3.50
N ILE A 62 4.82 10.56 -4.13
CA ILE A 62 6.15 10.51 -3.52
C ILE A 62 6.17 11.49 -2.34
N GLY A 63 6.53 10.96 -1.17
CA GLY A 63 6.58 11.73 0.07
C GLY A 63 5.29 11.74 0.90
N ASN A 64 4.17 11.19 0.38
CA ASN A 64 2.95 11.02 1.19
C ASN A 64 3.20 10.22 2.45
N VAL A 65 4.21 9.36 2.42
CA VAL A 65 4.64 8.60 3.59
C VAL A 65 6.14 8.75 3.77
N SER A 66 6.54 9.14 4.96
CA SER A 66 7.93 9.19 5.36
C SER A 66 8.07 8.88 6.84
N ALA A 67 9.13 8.16 7.18
CA ALA A 67 9.42 7.78 8.55
C ALA A 67 10.93 7.77 8.81
N LEU A 68 11.32 8.13 10.02
CA LEU A 68 12.68 7.94 10.49
C LEU A 68 12.82 6.52 11.04
N VAL A 69 13.76 5.78 10.54
CA VAL A 69 14.05 4.40 10.95
C VAL A 69 15.43 4.27 11.56
N SER A 70 15.59 3.32 12.47
CA SER A 70 16.90 2.93 12.98
C SER A 70 17.63 2.12 11.88
N PRO A 71 18.84 2.50 11.46
CA PRO A 71 19.54 1.81 10.38
C PRO A 71 19.92 0.37 10.71
N ASN A 72 20.05 0.03 11.99
CA ASN A 72 20.49 -1.30 12.43
C ASN A 72 19.32 -2.27 12.70
N THR A 73 18.20 -1.75 13.21
CA THR A 73 17.04 -2.58 13.62
C THR A 73 15.83 -2.43 12.72
N TRP A 74 15.84 -1.45 11.82
CA TRP A 74 14.72 -1.07 10.96
C TRP A 74 13.45 -0.63 11.70
N GLU A 75 13.57 -0.42 13.03
CA GLU A 75 12.48 0.11 13.84
C GLU A 75 12.14 1.54 13.43
N VAL A 76 10.87 1.81 13.27
CA VAL A 76 10.36 3.17 13.02
C VAL A 76 10.45 3.96 14.31
N LYS A 77 11.31 4.98 14.32
CA LYS A 77 11.48 5.90 15.46
C LYS A 77 10.41 6.99 15.46
N LYS A 78 10.01 7.46 14.29
CA LYS A 78 9.00 8.51 14.13
C LYS A 78 8.39 8.44 12.75
N VAL A 79 7.08 8.46 12.66
CA VAL A 79 6.36 8.73 11.41
C VAL A 79 6.33 10.25 11.23
N VAL A 80 6.88 10.73 10.12
CA VAL A 80 6.97 12.16 9.79
C VAL A 80 5.73 12.58 9.02
N CYS A 81 5.34 11.77 8.02
CA CYS A 81 4.16 11.97 7.21
C CYS A 81 3.51 10.61 6.94
N ALA A 82 2.19 10.54 6.97
CA ALA A 82 1.41 9.36 6.61
C ALA A 82 0.07 9.80 6.03
N GLU A 83 0.08 10.20 4.76
CA GLU A 83 -1.09 10.64 4.02
C GLU A 83 -1.57 9.56 3.05
N CYS A 84 -2.88 9.38 2.96
CA CYS A 84 -3.48 8.47 1.98
C CYS A 84 -3.34 9.03 0.57
N SER A 85 -3.12 8.15 -0.41
CA SER A 85 -3.14 8.52 -1.82
C SER A 85 -4.50 9.08 -2.22
N SER A 86 -4.50 10.20 -2.95
CA SER A 86 -5.73 10.78 -3.47
C SER A 86 -6.40 9.85 -4.48
N ARG A 87 -7.74 9.92 -4.58
CA ARG A 87 -8.49 9.16 -5.59
C ARG A 87 -8.01 9.47 -7.01
N SER A 88 -7.69 10.72 -7.30
CA SER A 88 -7.15 11.14 -8.60
C SER A 88 -5.81 10.47 -8.93
N ALA A 89 -4.89 10.39 -7.98
CA ALA A 89 -3.60 9.71 -8.17
C ALA A 89 -3.78 8.21 -8.44
N ILE A 90 -4.70 7.56 -7.71
CA ILE A 90 -5.02 6.15 -7.92
C ILE A 90 -5.60 5.94 -9.32
N ILE A 91 -6.57 6.74 -9.75
CA ILE A 91 -7.17 6.66 -11.09
C ILE A 91 -6.10 6.91 -12.16
N GLN A 92 -5.29 7.94 -12.00
CA GLN A 92 -4.22 8.26 -12.95
C GLN A 92 -3.24 7.11 -13.12
N SER A 93 -2.83 6.46 -12.03
CA SER A 93 -1.92 5.32 -12.09
C SER A 93 -2.53 4.13 -12.83
N HIS A 94 -3.81 3.81 -12.60
CA HIS A 94 -4.51 2.74 -13.32
C HIS A 94 -4.65 3.04 -14.81
N VAL A 95 -5.05 4.26 -15.17
CA VAL A 95 -5.15 4.69 -16.56
C VAL A 95 -3.79 4.58 -17.26
N THR A 96 -2.74 5.09 -16.64
CA THR A 96 -1.39 5.05 -17.20
C THR A 96 -0.88 3.61 -17.36
N HIS A 97 -1.15 2.74 -16.37
CA HIS A 97 -0.79 1.33 -16.42
C HIS A 97 -1.42 0.61 -17.62
N HIS A 98 -2.74 0.70 -17.77
CA HIS A 98 -3.46 0.03 -18.88
C HIS A 98 -3.12 0.61 -20.25
N LEU A 99 -2.92 1.94 -20.36
CA LEU A 99 -2.48 2.57 -21.60
C LEU A 99 -1.11 2.07 -22.04
N ARG A 100 -0.14 1.97 -21.13
CA ARG A 100 1.22 1.49 -21.43
C ARG A 100 1.24 0.03 -21.89
N ARG A 101 0.28 -0.76 -21.44
CA ARG A 101 0.15 -2.19 -21.81
C ARG A 101 -0.77 -2.44 -23.02
N GLY A 102 -1.41 -1.40 -23.54
CA GLY A 102 -2.39 -1.54 -24.64
C GLY A 102 -3.68 -2.25 -24.22
N GLU A 103 -4.00 -2.28 -22.93
CA GLU A 103 -5.15 -3.00 -22.36
C GLU A 103 -6.40 -2.11 -22.34
N TYR A 104 -6.83 -1.65 -23.52
CA TYR A 104 -7.92 -0.67 -23.66
C TYR A 104 -9.28 -1.15 -23.13
N LEU A 105 -9.59 -2.44 -23.25
CA LEU A 105 -10.84 -3.01 -22.71
C LEU A 105 -10.86 -2.97 -21.17
N GLN A 106 -9.74 -3.24 -20.55
CA GLN A 106 -9.61 -3.16 -19.08
C GLN A 106 -9.69 -1.71 -18.60
N LEU A 107 -9.18 -0.76 -19.38
CA LEU A 107 -9.33 0.67 -19.11
C LEU A 107 -10.80 1.09 -19.08
N ILE A 108 -11.61 0.63 -20.06
CA ILE A 108 -13.05 0.90 -20.10
C ILE A 108 -13.76 0.26 -18.91
N GLN A 109 -13.49 -1.00 -18.60
CA GLN A 109 -14.10 -1.72 -17.47
C GLN A 109 -13.75 -1.09 -16.11
N SER A 110 -12.50 -0.67 -15.91
CA SER A 110 -12.10 0.00 -14.70
C SER A 110 -12.71 1.41 -14.61
N GLY A 111 -12.82 2.14 -15.71
CA GLY A 111 -13.52 3.43 -15.79
C GLY A 111 -14.97 3.32 -15.32
N TRP A 112 -15.72 2.31 -15.78
CA TRP A 112 -17.09 2.04 -15.32
C TRP A 112 -17.17 1.75 -13.82
N ARG A 113 -16.26 0.94 -13.26
CA ARG A 113 -16.23 0.66 -11.82
C ARG A 113 -15.99 1.91 -10.97
N TYR A 114 -15.18 2.85 -11.44
CA TYR A 114 -14.94 4.11 -10.73
C TYR A 114 -16.13 5.07 -10.84
N LEU A 115 -16.79 5.14 -12.01
CA LEU A 115 -18.00 5.95 -12.19
C LEU A 115 -19.15 5.49 -11.29
N TRP A 116 -19.40 4.18 -11.19
CA TRP A 116 -20.44 3.63 -10.31
C TRP A 116 -20.17 3.94 -8.82
N LYS A 117 -18.92 3.92 -8.37
CA LYS A 117 -18.56 4.28 -6.99
C LYS A 117 -18.66 5.78 -6.66
N ILE A 118 -18.85 6.63 -7.65
CA ILE A 118 -19.03 8.08 -7.45
C ILE A 118 -20.53 8.42 -7.37
N ILE A 119 -21.39 7.56 -7.93
CA ILE A 119 -22.83 7.77 -8.00
C ILE A 119 -23.57 7.20 -6.77
N ASP A 120 -22.98 6.22 -6.06
CA ASP A 120 -23.42 5.71 -4.75
C ASP A 120 -22.72 6.49 -3.61
#